data_e74b00b17a77104ed15d62311060a6e4
#
_entry.id   e74b00b17a77104ed15d62311060a6e4
#
_cell.length_a   1.000
_cell.length_b   1.000
_cell.length_c   1.000
_cell.angle_alpha   90.00
_cell.angle_beta   90.00
_cell.angle_gamma   90.00
#
_symmetry.space_group_name_H-M   'P 1'
#
loop_
_entity.id
_entity.type
_entity.pdbx_description
1 polymer ?
#
loop_
_entity_poly.entity_id
_entity_poly.type
_entity_poly.pdbx_seq_one_letter_code
_entity_poly.pdbx_strand_id
1 'polypeptide(L)'
;MARILVIEDNSDIQEILRTLLTEEHEVIQAFSGTEGIMRFDQGGIDLVLLDIMLPGKNGDQVLKAIREESQIPVIMLTALSDKKLISQYLLDGANDYIVKPFDLDEVFARVTVQLRQSAEKQPMEIEKTENLPQNL
;
A
#
# COMPACT_ATOMS: atom_id res chain seq x y z
N MET A 1 4.56 14.76 0.62
CA MET A 1 3.21 14.30 0.98
C MET A 1 2.68 13.31 -0.04
N ALA A 2 2.18 12.19 0.41
CA ALA A 2 1.70 11.13 -0.47
C ALA A 2 0.19 10.99 -0.36
N ARG A 3 -0.41 10.33 -1.36
CA ARG A 3 -1.83 9.93 -1.30
C ARG A 3 -1.88 8.44 -1.00
N ILE A 4 -2.50 8.12 0.13
CA ILE A 4 -2.57 6.75 0.65
C ILE A 4 -4.01 6.26 0.58
N LEU A 5 -4.20 5.13 -0.09
CA LEU A 5 -5.51 4.49 -0.15
C LEU A 5 -5.58 3.42 0.94
N VAL A 6 -6.55 3.52 1.83
CA VAL A 6 -6.76 2.55 2.90
C VAL A 6 -8.01 1.75 2.57
N ILE A 7 -7.85 0.45 2.35
CA ILE A 7 -8.94 -0.45 2.01
C ILE A 7 -9.18 -1.36 3.20
N GLU A 8 -10.22 -1.09 3.97
CA GLU A 8 -10.50 -1.72 5.24
C GLU A 8 -11.99 -1.56 5.55
N ASP A 9 -12.69 -2.64 5.86
CA ASP A 9 -14.14 -2.57 6.07
C ASP A 9 -14.54 -2.11 7.47
N ASN A 10 -13.63 -2.19 8.45
CA ASN A 10 -13.93 -1.78 9.82
C ASN A 10 -13.77 -0.27 9.94
N SER A 11 -14.86 0.42 10.29
CA SER A 11 -14.85 1.88 10.34
C SER A 11 -14.00 2.43 11.49
N ASP A 12 -13.85 1.71 12.59
CA ASP A 12 -12.99 2.16 13.68
C ASP A 12 -11.53 2.11 13.27
N ILE A 13 -11.12 1.05 12.58
CA ILE A 13 -9.76 0.93 12.08
C ILE A 13 -9.49 2.00 11.02
N GLN A 14 -10.45 2.24 10.14
CA GLN A 14 -10.34 3.31 9.13
C GLN A 14 -10.08 4.65 9.80
N GLU A 15 -10.84 4.97 10.85
CA GLU A 15 -10.71 6.26 11.51
C GLU A 15 -9.36 6.38 12.22
N ILE A 16 -8.90 5.32 12.85
CA ILE A 16 -7.59 5.32 13.50
C ILE A 16 -6.49 5.56 12.48
N LEU A 17 -6.52 4.86 11.36
CA LEU A 17 -5.50 5.02 10.31
C LEU A 17 -5.57 6.39 9.66
N ARG A 18 -6.78 6.88 9.40
CA ARG A 18 -6.95 8.22 8.84
C ARG A 18 -6.34 9.28 9.76
N THR A 19 -6.65 9.20 11.05
CA THR A 19 -6.13 10.17 12.02
C THR A 19 -4.61 10.13 12.07
N LEU A 20 -4.03 8.93 12.07
CA LEU A 20 -2.59 8.78 12.11
C LEU A 20 -1.92 9.36 10.87
N LEU A 21 -2.44 9.04 9.69
CA LEU A 21 -1.74 9.31 8.45
C LEU A 21 -1.98 10.71 7.89
N THR A 22 -3.10 11.35 8.24
CA THR A 22 -3.41 12.67 7.70
C THR A 22 -2.52 13.77 8.25
N GLU A 23 -1.70 13.47 9.25
CA GLU A 23 -0.74 14.46 9.73
C GLU A 23 0.29 14.80 8.65
N GLU A 24 0.61 13.84 7.78
CA GLU A 24 1.64 14.04 6.76
C GLU A 24 1.19 13.68 5.35
N HIS A 25 0.02 13.05 5.20
CA HIS A 25 -0.42 12.52 3.91
C HIS A 25 -1.89 12.78 3.67
N GLU A 26 -2.29 12.64 2.43
CA GLU A 26 -3.71 12.62 2.08
C GLU A 26 -4.19 11.18 2.15
N VAL A 27 -5.35 10.93 2.78
CA VAL A 27 -5.87 9.59 2.96
C VAL A 27 -7.19 9.45 2.20
N ILE A 28 -7.26 8.44 1.35
CA ILE A 28 -8.48 8.06 0.62
C ILE A 28 -8.96 6.76 1.26
N GLN A 29 -10.24 6.70 1.61
CA GLN A 29 -10.81 5.53 2.29
C GLN A 29 -11.67 4.71 1.35
N ALA A 30 -11.55 3.39 1.45
CA ALA A 30 -12.43 2.44 0.78
C ALA A 30 -12.80 1.37 1.78
N PHE A 31 -14.07 0.96 1.80
CA PHE A 31 -14.61 0.07 2.82
C PHE A 31 -14.92 -1.33 2.27
N SER A 32 -14.56 -1.59 1.01
CA SER A 32 -14.70 -2.90 0.39
C SER A 32 -13.62 -3.04 -0.67
N GLY A 33 -13.39 -4.28 -1.11
CA GLY A 33 -12.44 -4.51 -2.18
C GLY A 33 -12.88 -3.87 -3.48
N THR A 34 -14.17 -3.92 -3.77
CA THR A 34 -14.71 -3.29 -4.98
C THR A 34 -14.50 -1.78 -4.96
N GLU A 35 -14.81 -1.15 -3.83
CA GLU A 35 -14.57 0.28 -3.70
C GLU A 35 -13.08 0.60 -3.78
N GLY A 36 -12.24 -0.26 -3.21
CA GLY A 36 -10.80 -0.08 -3.27
C GLY A 36 -10.29 -0.02 -4.70
N ILE A 37 -10.72 -0.94 -5.53
CA ILE A 37 -10.31 -0.96 -6.94
C ILE A 37 -10.82 0.29 -7.65
N MET A 38 -12.06 0.68 -7.38
CA MET A 38 -12.63 1.89 -7.97
C MET A 38 -11.82 3.12 -7.62
N ARG A 39 -11.46 3.26 -6.33
CA ARG A 39 -10.66 4.40 -5.89
C ARG A 39 -9.26 4.38 -6.51
N PHE A 40 -8.67 3.19 -6.59
CA PHE A 40 -7.36 3.05 -7.19
C PHE A 40 -7.40 3.47 -8.67
N ASP A 41 -8.44 3.08 -9.38
CA ASP A 41 -8.57 3.38 -10.80
C ASP A 41 -8.74 4.87 -11.07
N GLN A 42 -9.18 5.64 -10.08
CA GLN A 42 -9.26 7.10 -10.21
C GLN A 42 -7.89 7.76 -10.27
N GLY A 43 -6.84 7.05 -9.91
CA GLY A 43 -5.48 7.49 -10.11
C GLY A 43 -4.91 8.30 -8.95
N GLY A 44 -3.60 8.51 -9.01
CA GLY A 44 -2.92 9.38 -8.06
C GLY A 44 -2.56 8.74 -6.73
N ILE A 45 -2.71 7.44 -6.59
CA ILE A 45 -2.41 6.75 -5.33
C ILE A 45 -0.93 6.39 -5.29
N ASP A 46 -0.27 6.69 -4.17
CA ASP A 46 1.16 6.45 -3.99
C ASP A 46 1.44 5.21 -3.15
N LEU A 47 0.49 4.78 -2.32
CA LEU A 47 0.66 3.61 -1.45
C LEU A 47 -0.72 3.10 -1.06
N VAL A 48 -0.87 1.79 -0.91
CA VAL A 48 -2.12 1.16 -0.49
C VAL A 48 -1.90 0.38 0.79
N LEU A 49 -2.77 0.60 1.78
CA LEU A 49 -2.92 -0.29 2.94
C LEU A 49 -4.15 -1.13 2.65
N LEU A 50 -3.98 -2.45 2.66
CA LEU A 50 -4.99 -3.37 2.13
C LEU A 50 -5.27 -4.49 3.11
N ASP A 51 -6.49 -4.52 3.66
CA ASP A 51 -6.92 -5.63 4.50
C ASP A 51 -7.16 -6.86 3.64
N ILE A 52 -6.86 -8.01 4.19
CA ILE A 52 -7.03 -9.29 3.49
C ILE A 52 -8.49 -9.70 3.42
N MET A 53 -9.22 -9.56 4.53
CA MET A 53 -10.60 -10.04 4.64
C MET A 53 -11.58 -8.89 4.37
N LEU A 54 -12.05 -8.80 3.14
CA LEU A 54 -12.89 -7.68 2.70
C LEU A 54 -14.19 -8.17 2.08
N PRO A 55 -15.29 -7.42 2.22
CA PRO A 55 -16.48 -7.71 1.43
C PRO A 55 -16.27 -7.32 -0.03
N GLY A 56 -17.04 -7.89 -0.92
CA GLY A 56 -16.89 -7.71 -2.35
C GLY A 56 -15.72 -8.52 -2.84
N LYS A 57 -14.65 -7.86 -3.28
CA LYS A 57 -13.43 -8.55 -3.67
C LYS A 57 -12.48 -8.58 -2.48
N ASN A 58 -11.93 -9.76 -2.15
CA ASN A 58 -11.03 -9.87 -1.01
C ASN A 58 -9.64 -9.34 -1.35
N GLY A 59 -8.75 -9.35 -0.33
CA GLY A 59 -7.45 -8.67 -0.45
C GLY A 59 -6.56 -9.18 -1.56
N ASP A 60 -6.54 -10.50 -1.78
CA ASP A 60 -5.68 -11.05 -2.83
C ASP A 60 -6.17 -10.66 -4.22
N GLN A 61 -7.49 -10.57 -4.42
CA GLN A 61 -8.05 -10.12 -5.69
C GLN A 61 -7.72 -8.64 -5.94
N VAL A 62 -7.78 -7.82 -4.89
CA VAL A 62 -7.45 -6.40 -5.00
C VAL A 62 -5.97 -6.24 -5.31
N LEU A 63 -5.10 -6.98 -4.62
CA LEU A 63 -3.66 -6.93 -4.88
C LEU A 63 -3.36 -7.28 -6.34
N LYS A 64 -4.00 -8.32 -6.83
CA LYS A 64 -3.79 -8.72 -8.22
C LYS A 64 -4.21 -7.62 -9.19
N ALA A 65 -5.36 -7.00 -8.95
CA ALA A 65 -5.85 -5.92 -9.82
C ALA A 65 -4.88 -4.74 -9.82
N ILE A 66 -4.35 -4.38 -8.65
CA ILE A 66 -3.39 -3.28 -8.57
C ILE A 66 -2.12 -3.63 -9.34
N ARG A 67 -1.63 -4.86 -9.18
CA ARG A 67 -0.38 -5.27 -9.83
C ARG A 67 -0.47 -5.40 -11.33
N GLU A 68 -1.66 -5.55 -11.87
CA GLU A 68 -1.84 -5.52 -13.31
C GLU A 68 -1.53 -4.15 -13.91
N GLU A 69 -1.61 -3.09 -13.09
CA GLU A 69 -1.47 -1.72 -13.60
C GLU A 69 -0.34 -0.93 -12.95
N SER A 70 0.19 -1.35 -11.81
CA SER A 70 1.10 -0.49 -11.06
C SER A 70 2.02 -1.30 -10.15
N GLN A 71 3.17 -0.72 -9.85
CA GLN A 71 4.12 -1.28 -8.89
C GLN A 71 4.21 -0.42 -7.63
N ILE A 72 3.20 0.39 -7.34
CA ILE A 72 3.20 1.18 -6.11
C ILE A 72 3.22 0.26 -4.89
N PRO A 73 3.76 0.73 -3.76
CA PRO A 73 3.81 -0.13 -2.58
C PRO A 73 2.43 -0.49 -2.05
N VAL A 74 2.26 -1.76 -1.73
CA VAL A 74 1.05 -2.29 -1.10
C VAL A 74 1.47 -3.00 0.18
N ILE A 75 0.91 -2.56 1.30
CA ILE A 75 1.14 -3.16 2.62
C ILE A 75 -0.14 -3.88 3.02
N MET A 76 -0.05 -5.19 3.27
CA MET A 76 -1.21 -5.98 3.66
C MET A 76 -1.46 -5.83 5.16
N LEU A 77 -2.73 -5.66 5.53
CA LEU A 77 -3.15 -5.68 6.93
C LEU A 77 -3.80 -7.03 7.20
N THR A 78 -3.31 -7.76 8.19
CA THR A 78 -3.78 -9.12 8.41
C THR A 78 -3.90 -9.45 9.88
N ALA A 79 -4.97 -10.16 10.25
CA ALA A 79 -5.10 -10.75 11.57
C ALA A 79 -4.39 -12.09 11.65
N LEU A 80 -3.87 -12.58 10.52
CA LEU A 80 -3.30 -13.92 10.43
C LEU A 80 -1.81 -13.89 10.73
N SER A 81 -1.36 -14.87 11.51
CA SER A 81 0.06 -15.05 11.77
C SER A 81 0.62 -16.25 11.01
N ASP A 82 -0.13 -16.78 10.04
CA ASP A 82 0.30 -17.93 9.26
C ASP A 82 1.39 -17.49 8.30
N LYS A 83 2.60 -17.98 8.53
CA LYS A 83 3.76 -17.57 7.76
C LYS A 83 3.68 -17.97 6.31
N LYS A 84 3.00 -19.09 6.01
CA LYS A 84 2.84 -19.52 4.62
C LYS A 84 1.98 -18.55 3.84
N LEU A 85 0.91 -18.07 4.47
CA LEU A 85 0.00 -17.14 3.83
C LEU A 85 0.67 -15.80 3.61
N ILE A 86 1.40 -15.32 4.60
CA ILE A 86 2.16 -14.08 4.49
C ILE A 86 3.19 -14.20 3.36
N SER A 87 3.91 -15.33 3.30
CA SER A 87 4.87 -15.55 2.23
C SER A 87 4.19 -15.50 0.86
N GLN A 88 3.00 -16.06 0.76
CA GLN A 88 2.26 -16.07 -0.51
C GLN A 88 1.91 -14.65 -0.95
N TYR A 89 1.45 -13.80 -0.01
CA TYR A 89 1.13 -12.41 -0.36
C TYR A 89 2.36 -11.65 -0.82
N LEU A 90 3.49 -11.89 -0.18
CA LEU A 90 4.73 -11.24 -0.61
C LEU A 90 5.15 -11.69 -2.00
N LEU A 91 5.01 -12.99 -2.28
CA LEU A 91 5.32 -13.52 -3.61
C LEU A 91 4.34 -12.97 -4.65
N ASP A 92 3.10 -12.73 -4.28
CA ASP A 92 2.09 -12.19 -5.18
C ASP A 92 2.26 -10.69 -5.44
N GLY A 93 3.21 -10.06 -4.77
CA GLY A 93 3.55 -8.69 -5.08
C GLY A 93 3.31 -7.66 -3.98
N ALA A 94 2.90 -8.10 -2.78
CA ALA A 94 2.83 -7.18 -1.63
C ALA A 94 4.24 -6.81 -1.20
N ASN A 95 4.42 -5.56 -0.78
CA ASN A 95 5.73 -5.06 -0.37
C ASN A 95 6.01 -5.31 1.10
N ASP A 96 4.97 -5.42 1.92
CA ASP A 96 5.12 -5.61 3.36
C ASP A 96 3.79 -6.05 3.93
N TYR A 97 3.77 -6.38 5.21
CA TYR A 97 2.55 -6.73 5.91
C TYR A 97 2.60 -6.22 7.34
N ILE A 98 1.43 -6.02 7.94
CA ILE A 98 1.28 -5.59 9.33
C ILE A 98 0.23 -6.47 9.96
N VAL A 99 0.56 -7.08 11.11
CA VAL A 99 -0.34 -7.99 11.80
C VAL A 99 -1.23 -7.22 12.77
N LYS A 100 -2.53 -7.51 12.75
CA LYS A 100 -3.50 -6.93 13.67
C LYS A 100 -3.49 -7.72 14.99
N PRO A 101 -3.67 -7.09 16.14
CA PRO A 101 -3.76 -5.64 16.34
C PRO A 101 -2.39 -5.01 16.15
N PHE A 102 -2.38 -3.84 15.53
CA PHE A 102 -1.11 -3.21 15.18
C PHE A 102 -0.80 -2.01 16.08
N ASP A 103 0.48 -1.69 16.13
CA ASP A 103 1.00 -0.53 16.82
C ASP A 103 1.04 0.63 15.82
N LEU A 104 0.53 1.80 16.22
CA LEU A 104 0.47 2.94 15.31
C LEU A 104 1.85 3.41 14.88
N ASP A 105 2.84 3.33 15.78
CA ASP A 105 4.20 3.69 15.41
C ASP A 105 4.75 2.75 14.36
N GLU A 106 4.41 1.47 14.45
CA GLU A 106 4.83 0.49 13.45
C GLU A 106 4.21 0.80 12.08
N VAL A 107 2.91 1.11 12.06
CA VAL A 107 2.23 1.46 10.81
C VAL A 107 2.91 2.66 10.16
N PHE A 108 3.13 3.70 10.93
CA PHE A 108 3.74 4.92 10.43
C PHE A 108 5.14 4.64 9.87
N ALA A 109 5.92 3.85 10.60
CA ALA A 109 7.28 3.53 10.17
C ALA A 109 7.30 2.73 8.87
N ARG A 110 6.44 1.72 8.75
CA ARG A 110 6.42 0.89 7.54
C ARG A 110 5.93 1.68 6.33
N VAL A 111 4.93 2.53 6.51
CA VAL A 111 4.46 3.42 5.45
C VAL A 111 5.59 4.34 4.99
N THR A 112 6.28 4.96 5.94
CA THR A 112 7.37 5.88 5.63
C THR A 112 8.49 5.20 4.85
N VAL A 113 8.88 3.99 5.29
CA VAL A 113 9.93 3.23 4.63
C VAL A 113 9.53 2.89 3.19
N GLN A 114 8.31 2.42 2.99
CA GLN A 114 7.86 2.04 1.65
C GLN A 114 7.78 3.24 0.72
N LEU A 115 7.31 4.38 1.22
CA LEU A 115 7.25 5.59 0.40
C LEU A 115 8.66 6.07 0.03
N ARG A 116 9.61 5.98 0.95
CA ARG A 116 10.99 6.36 0.69
C ARG A 116 11.61 5.48 -0.38
N GLN A 117 11.43 4.17 -0.28
CA GLN A 117 12.00 3.24 -1.24
C GLN A 117 11.40 3.45 -2.62
N SER A 118 10.11 3.69 -2.70
CA SER A 118 9.44 3.94 -3.97
C SER A 118 9.95 5.23 -4.62
N ALA A 119 10.11 6.29 -3.84
CA ALA A 119 10.59 7.57 -4.34
C ALA A 119 12.04 7.46 -4.83
N GLU A 120 12.86 6.68 -4.16
CA GLU A 120 14.26 6.53 -4.54
C GLU A 120 14.41 5.82 -5.87
N LYS A 121 13.52 4.90 -6.19
CA LYS A 121 13.66 4.14 -7.42
C LYS A 121 13.34 4.94 -8.68
N GLN A 122 12.28 5.74 -8.63
CA GLN A 122 11.78 6.41 -9.83
C GLN A 122 12.66 7.54 -10.33
N PRO A 123 13.06 8.49 -9.47
CA PRO A 123 13.91 9.59 -9.96
C PRO A 123 15.27 9.13 -10.43
N MET A 124 15.82 8.10 -9.80
CA MET A 124 17.15 7.61 -10.16
C MET A 124 17.18 7.04 -11.56
N GLU A 125 16.13 6.40 -11.98
CA GLU A 125 16.08 5.86 -13.32
C GLU A 125 16.16 6.95 -14.36
N ILE A 126 15.44 8.03 -14.12
CA ILE A 126 15.45 9.15 -15.04
C ILE A 126 16.83 9.79 -15.11
N GLU A 127 17.43 9.99 -13.97
CA GLU A 127 18.74 10.62 -13.91
C GLU A 127 19.81 9.78 -14.57
N LYS A 128 19.77 8.48 -14.38
CA LYS A 128 20.73 7.62 -15.04
C LYS A 128 20.66 7.72 -16.55
N THR A 129 19.48 7.80 -17.06
CA THR A 129 19.28 7.92 -18.49
C THR A 129 19.94 9.17 -19.03
N GLU A 130 19.83 10.23 -18.31
CA GLU A 130 20.37 11.50 -18.76
C GLU A 130 21.88 11.59 -18.60
N ASN A 131 22.42 11.03 -17.56
CA ASN A 131 23.81 11.22 -17.20
C ASN A 131 24.75 10.32 -17.93
N LEU A 132 24.25 9.35 -18.53
CA LEU A 132 25.11 8.40 -19.13
C LEU A 132 25.90 8.95 -20.27
N PRO A 133 26.54 9.31 -19.80
CA PRO A 133 27.24 9.50 -20.18
C PRO A 133 28.08 9.50 -20.56
N GLN A 134 27.95 9.49 -20.39
CA GLN A 134 28.50 9.60 -20.28
C GLN A 134 29.27 9.21 -20.29
N ASN A 135 29.39 8.79 -20.12
CA ASN A 135 30.01 8.55 -19.79
C ASN A 135 30.46 8.36 -19.78
N LEU A 136 30.39 8.19 -19.98
CA LEU A 136 30.61 8.19 -19.67
C LEU A 136 30.85 8.33 -19.70
#